data_16f1c45ed75c3e1ddc9bec6950edcb09
#
_entry.id   16f1c45ed75c3e1ddc9bec6950edcb09
#
_cell.length_a   1.000
_cell.length_b   1.000
_cell.length_c   1.000
_cell.angle_alpha   90.00
_cell.angle_beta   90.00
_cell.angle_gamma   90.00
#
_symmetry.space_group_name_H-M   'P 1'
#
loop_
_entity.id
_entity.type
_entity.pdbx_description
1 polymer ?
#
loop_
_entity_poly.entity_id
_entity_poly.type
_entity_poly.pdbx_seq_one_letter_code
_entity_poly.pdbx_strand_id
1 'polypeptide(L)'
;TRVTVFRDSQYIGTYDVDKITNADLIKAMVGREIKDMFPKPEVKIGSEVLKVEGLSRMGYFKDVSFTVHQGEILGLTGLVGAGRTEVVESICGVTQPDSGRVFLEGRQVQVHHPADAMKEGLILLPEDRQKEGLILSWGLGRNVTLPVISKYAKNSFTDEKKEREVSKQLLEEVDTKAISVFDLASSLSGGNQQKVVVAKALAQEMKVVIMDEPTKGVDVGAKAEIYQIMGDLALKGYAIILISSEMPEILGMSDRIVVMCNGKVSGELKRGEATQEAILELAMEKSAPVQEGVANNV
;
A
#
# COMPACT_ATOMS: atom_id res chain seq x y z
N THR A 1 9.94 -35.65 6.82
CA THR A 1 10.59 -34.32 6.80
C THR A 1 10.20 -33.55 8.06
N ARG A 2 11.10 -32.72 8.59
CA ARG A 2 10.84 -31.94 9.82
C ARG A 2 11.08 -30.46 9.56
N VAL A 3 10.34 -29.59 10.24
CA VAL A 3 10.51 -28.13 10.25
C VAL A 3 10.89 -27.68 11.66
N THR A 4 11.91 -26.84 11.76
CA THR A 4 12.35 -26.24 13.02
C THR A 4 11.97 -24.77 13.03
N VAL A 5 11.27 -24.34 14.08
CA VAL A 5 10.80 -22.96 14.25
C VAL A 5 11.69 -22.23 15.23
N PHE A 6 12.14 -21.04 14.81
CA PHE A 6 12.79 -20.05 15.65
C PHE A 6 11.93 -18.77 15.67
N ARG A 7 11.90 -18.08 16.83
CA ARG A 7 11.24 -16.79 17.01
C ARG A 7 12.10 -15.92 17.93
N ASP A 8 12.41 -14.72 17.50
CA ASP A 8 13.26 -13.77 18.25
C ASP A 8 14.61 -14.40 18.65
N SER A 9 15.23 -15.13 17.72
CA SER A 9 16.47 -15.91 17.94
C SER A 9 16.37 -17.03 18.97
N GLN A 10 15.17 -17.39 19.43
CA GLN A 10 14.93 -18.51 20.36
C GLN A 10 14.38 -19.72 19.63
N TYR A 11 14.85 -20.90 20.01
CA TYR A 11 14.29 -22.17 19.54
C TYR A 11 12.89 -22.39 20.15
N ILE A 12 11.87 -22.57 19.31
CA ILE A 12 10.49 -22.80 19.73
C ILE A 12 10.13 -24.29 19.69
N GLY A 13 10.56 -24.98 18.63
CA GLY A 13 10.28 -26.40 18.50
C GLY A 13 10.66 -26.97 17.14
N THR A 14 10.68 -28.30 17.06
CA THR A 14 10.84 -29.04 15.79
C THR A 14 9.63 -29.96 15.62
N TYR A 15 8.98 -29.89 14.48
CA TYR A 15 7.74 -30.55 14.17
C TYR A 15 7.89 -31.44 12.92
N ASP A 16 7.17 -32.55 12.89
CA ASP A 16 7.02 -33.36 11.67
C ASP A 16 6.08 -32.62 10.72
N VAL A 17 6.50 -32.39 9.47
CA VAL A 17 5.70 -31.67 8.48
C VAL A 17 4.34 -32.33 8.23
N ASP A 18 4.29 -33.65 8.30
CA ASP A 18 3.07 -34.44 8.06
C ASP A 18 2.06 -34.40 9.24
N LYS A 19 2.47 -33.81 10.38
CA LYS A 19 1.66 -33.76 11.62
C LYS A 19 1.33 -32.34 12.09
N ILE A 20 1.97 -31.34 11.51
CA ILE A 20 1.71 -29.94 11.87
C ILE A 20 0.87 -29.25 10.78
N THR A 21 -0.15 -28.52 11.19
CA THR A 21 -0.92 -27.68 10.25
C THR A 21 -0.20 -26.37 9.98
N ASN A 22 -0.50 -25.72 8.84
CA ASN A 22 0.01 -24.39 8.56
C ASN A 22 -0.37 -23.37 9.65
N ALA A 23 -1.57 -23.47 10.20
CA ALA A 23 -2.04 -22.61 11.29
C ALA A 23 -1.19 -22.78 12.57
N ASP A 24 -0.88 -24.03 12.94
CA ASP A 24 -0.04 -24.31 14.12
C ASP A 24 1.40 -23.85 13.88
N LEU A 25 1.91 -24.00 12.66
CA LEU A 25 3.25 -23.53 12.29
C LEU A 25 3.33 -22.00 12.38
N ILE A 26 2.36 -21.29 11.83
CA ILE A 26 2.25 -19.83 11.92
C ILE A 26 2.13 -19.40 13.40
N LYS A 27 1.30 -20.07 14.19
CA LYS A 27 1.16 -19.81 15.63
C LYS A 27 2.49 -19.98 16.37
N ALA A 28 3.28 -21.02 16.05
CA ALA A 28 4.59 -21.24 16.63
C ALA A 28 5.58 -20.12 16.25
N MET A 29 5.57 -19.67 14.99
CA MET A 29 6.43 -18.60 14.49
C MET A 29 6.07 -17.23 15.10
N VAL A 30 4.78 -16.91 15.20
CA VAL A 30 4.28 -15.59 15.63
C VAL A 30 4.10 -15.52 17.16
N GLY A 31 3.88 -16.66 17.81
CA GLY A 31 3.68 -16.77 19.27
C GLY A 31 2.25 -16.54 19.73
N ARG A 32 1.35 -16.21 18.83
CA ARG A 32 -0.10 -16.07 19.06
C ARG A 32 -0.87 -16.71 17.92
N GLU A 33 -2.11 -17.09 18.19
CA GLU A 33 -3.01 -17.55 17.16
C GLU A 33 -3.42 -16.37 16.26
N ILE A 34 -3.19 -16.49 14.97
CA ILE A 34 -3.75 -15.58 13.96
C ILE A 34 -5.05 -16.24 13.50
N LYS A 35 -6.18 -15.75 14.00
CA LYS A 35 -7.50 -16.32 13.68
C LYS A 35 -7.87 -16.12 12.22
N ASP A 36 -7.47 -14.98 11.66
CA ASP A 36 -7.64 -14.63 10.26
C ASP A 36 -6.36 -13.98 9.76
N MET A 37 -5.79 -14.50 8.66
CA MET A 37 -4.60 -13.93 8.03
C MET A 37 -4.94 -12.60 7.35
N PHE A 38 -6.15 -12.47 6.84
CA PHE A 38 -6.64 -11.29 6.12
C PHE A 38 -7.89 -10.73 6.83
N PRO A 39 -7.70 -10.01 7.95
CA PRO A 39 -8.79 -9.52 8.80
C PRO A 39 -9.50 -8.32 8.14
N LYS A 40 -10.11 -8.57 6.97
CA LYS A 40 -10.83 -7.56 6.24
C LYS A 40 -12.24 -7.39 6.78
N PRO A 41 -12.59 -6.22 7.33
CA PRO A 41 -13.94 -5.95 7.79
C PRO A 41 -14.91 -5.78 6.61
N GLU A 42 -16.18 -6.05 6.84
CA GLU A 42 -17.23 -5.63 5.93
C GLU A 42 -17.45 -4.13 6.09
N VAL A 43 -17.27 -3.39 5.00
CA VAL A 43 -17.44 -1.93 4.95
C VAL A 43 -18.51 -1.60 3.92
N LYS A 44 -19.41 -0.69 4.27
CA LYS A 44 -20.34 -0.14 3.28
C LYS A 44 -19.56 0.83 2.37
N ILE A 45 -19.38 0.43 1.12
CA ILE A 45 -18.73 1.26 0.11
C ILE A 45 -19.56 2.52 -0.13
N GLY A 46 -18.90 3.67 -0.03
CA GLY A 46 -19.53 4.99 -0.16
C GLY A 46 -19.45 5.57 -1.57
N SER A 47 -19.41 6.90 -1.67
CA SER A 47 -19.31 7.62 -2.94
C SER A 47 -17.92 7.48 -3.56
N GLU A 48 -17.82 7.76 -4.88
CA GLU A 48 -16.55 7.89 -5.59
C GLU A 48 -15.70 9.01 -4.96
N VAL A 49 -14.45 8.68 -4.61
CA VAL A 49 -13.48 9.63 -4.06
C VAL A 49 -12.40 9.96 -5.07
N LEU A 50 -11.86 8.94 -5.74
CA LEU A 50 -10.84 9.11 -6.78
C LEU A 50 -11.34 8.55 -8.10
N LYS A 51 -11.12 9.32 -9.17
CA LYS A 51 -11.33 8.86 -10.55
C LYS A 51 -10.10 9.21 -11.37
N VAL A 52 -9.59 8.23 -12.07
CA VAL A 52 -8.51 8.35 -13.04
C VAL A 52 -9.09 8.12 -14.43
N GLU A 53 -8.85 9.02 -15.37
CA GLU A 53 -9.36 8.94 -16.74
C GLU A 53 -8.24 9.09 -17.77
N GLY A 54 -8.03 8.05 -18.57
CA GLY A 54 -7.16 8.05 -19.74
C GLY A 54 -5.71 8.38 -19.43
N LEU A 55 -5.24 8.09 -18.20
CA LEU A 55 -3.89 8.45 -17.78
C LEU A 55 -2.87 7.66 -18.61
N SER A 56 -1.88 8.39 -19.16
CA SER A 56 -0.86 7.78 -20.02
C SER A 56 0.50 8.40 -19.75
N ARG A 57 1.55 7.57 -19.81
CA ARG A 57 2.95 7.98 -19.75
C ARG A 57 3.75 7.11 -20.70
N MET A 58 4.37 7.75 -21.69
CA MET A 58 5.12 7.07 -22.76
C MET A 58 6.19 6.15 -22.20
N GLY A 59 6.20 4.90 -22.68
CA GLY A 59 7.15 3.87 -22.24
C GLY A 59 6.76 3.12 -20.96
N TYR A 60 5.70 3.54 -20.24
CA TYR A 60 5.31 2.93 -18.96
C TYR A 60 3.86 2.41 -18.97
N PHE A 61 2.89 3.27 -19.27
CA PHE A 61 1.48 2.88 -19.29
C PHE A 61 0.66 3.76 -20.26
N LYS A 62 -0.50 3.24 -20.68
CA LYS A 62 -1.35 3.91 -21.67
C LYS A 62 -2.83 3.73 -21.36
N ASP A 63 -3.58 4.83 -21.38
CA ASP A 63 -5.04 4.89 -21.30
C ASP A 63 -5.60 4.17 -20.04
N VAL A 64 -4.96 4.40 -18.90
CA VAL A 64 -5.35 3.81 -17.62
C VAL A 64 -6.51 4.59 -17.03
N SER A 65 -7.62 3.89 -16.75
CA SER A 65 -8.83 4.46 -16.17
C SER A 65 -9.38 3.53 -15.09
N PHE A 66 -9.68 4.07 -13.92
CA PHE A 66 -10.35 3.37 -12.82
C PHE A 66 -10.92 4.37 -11.81
N THR A 67 -11.73 3.88 -10.89
CA THR A 67 -12.33 4.66 -9.79
C THR A 67 -12.03 3.99 -8.45
N VAL A 68 -12.04 4.77 -7.37
CA VAL A 68 -11.97 4.26 -6.00
C VAL A 68 -13.01 4.97 -5.15
N HIS A 69 -13.66 4.23 -4.25
CA HIS A 69 -14.76 4.72 -3.44
C HIS A 69 -14.39 4.83 -1.96
N GLN A 70 -15.14 5.62 -1.23
CA GLN A 70 -14.97 5.76 0.21
C GLN A 70 -15.14 4.41 0.93
N GLY A 71 -14.17 4.05 1.78
CA GLY A 71 -14.17 2.78 2.50
C GLY A 71 -13.79 1.56 1.65
N GLU A 72 -13.48 1.75 0.36
CA GLU A 72 -13.06 0.68 -0.54
C GLU A 72 -11.57 0.38 -0.39
N ILE A 73 -11.20 -0.90 -0.43
CA ILE A 73 -9.85 -1.36 -0.71
C ILE A 73 -9.84 -1.86 -2.16
N LEU A 74 -9.31 -1.06 -3.08
CA LEU A 74 -9.10 -1.42 -4.47
C LEU A 74 -7.74 -2.10 -4.62
N GLY A 75 -7.72 -3.37 -5.02
CA GLY A 75 -6.51 -4.07 -5.42
C GLY A 75 -6.07 -3.64 -6.82
N LEU A 76 -4.83 -3.23 -6.98
CA LEU A 76 -4.21 -2.98 -8.27
C LEU A 76 -3.09 -4.00 -8.47
N THR A 77 -3.30 -4.98 -9.36
CA THR A 77 -2.40 -6.11 -9.54
C THR A 77 -2.02 -6.34 -11.00
N GLY A 78 -1.11 -7.27 -11.25
CA GLY A 78 -0.58 -7.61 -12.58
C GLY A 78 0.80 -8.22 -12.45
N LEU A 79 1.37 -8.68 -13.56
CA LEU A 79 2.74 -9.20 -13.56
C LEU A 79 3.77 -8.09 -13.25
N VAL A 80 4.98 -8.51 -12.87
CA VAL A 80 6.10 -7.59 -12.66
C VAL A 80 6.35 -6.77 -13.94
N GLY A 81 6.47 -5.45 -13.79
CA GLY A 81 6.59 -4.54 -14.93
C GLY A 81 5.28 -4.19 -15.64
N ALA A 82 4.12 -4.51 -15.06
CA ALA A 82 2.82 -4.15 -15.63
C ALA A 82 2.49 -2.65 -15.57
N GLY A 83 3.30 -1.83 -14.92
CA GLY A 83 3.12 -0.37 -14.85
C GLY A 83 2.32 0.12 -13.64
N ARG A 84 2.10 -0.72 -12.62
CA ARG A 84 1.28 -0.41 -11.43
C ARG A 84 1.84 0.75 -10.62
N THR A 85 3.10 0.64 -10.20
CA THR A 85 3.82 1.67 -9.43
C THR A 85 3.90 2.98 -10.21
N GLU A 86 4.22 2.93 -11.49
CA GLU A 86 4.35 4.11 -12.36
C GLU A 86 3.02 4.88 -12.50
N VAL A 87 1.88 4.17 -12.50
CA VAL A 87 0.55 4.79 -12.50
C VAL A 87 0.32 5.58 -11.22
N VAL A 88 0.54 4.97 -10.05
CA VAL A 88 0.27 5.64 -8.77
C VAL A 88 1.28 6.74 -8.46
N GLU A 89 2.54 6.58 -8.89
CA GLU A 89 3.53 7.65 -8.86
C GLU A 89 3.07 8.86 -9.68
N SER A 90 2.48 8.63 -10.85
CA SER A 90 1.97 9.71 -11.70
C SER A 90 0.73 10.38 -11.08
N ILE A 91 -0.16 9.62 -10.44
CA ILE A 91 -1.30 10.17 -9.68
C ILE A 91 -0.82 11.05 -8.54
N CYS A 92 0.25 10.65 -7.86
CA CYS A 92 0.81 11.37 -6.72
C CYS A 92 1.87 12.43 -7.08
N GLY A 93 2.13 12.68 -8.37
CA GLY A 93 3.05 13.72 -8.82
C GLY A 93 4.53 13.43 -8.59
N VAL A 94 4.90 12.17 -8.30
CA VAL A 94 6.30 11.72 -8.27
C VAL A 94 6.86 11.76 -9.70
N THR A 95 6.04 11.36 -10.65
CA THR A 95 6.31 11.47 -12.09
C THR A 95 5.16 12.18 -12.78
N GLN A 96 5.40 12.76 -14.00
CA GLN A 96 4.36 13.46 -14.72
C GLN A 96 3.77 12.57 -15.82
N PRO A 97 2.44 12.44 -15.92
CA PRO A 97 1.80 11.78 -17.06
C PRO A 97 1.84 12.70 -18.31
N ASP A 98 1.85 12.09 -19.49
CA ASP A 98 1.79 12.83 -20.75
C ASP A 98 0.36 13.30 -21.08
N SER A 99 -0.64 12.53 -20.62
CA SER A 99 -2.06 12.83 -20.85
C SER A 99 -2.94 12.13 -19.81
N GLY A 100 -4.21 12.51 -19.81
CA GLY A 100 -5.22 12.00 -18.88
C GLY A 100 -5.59 13.00 -17.79
N ARG A 101 -6.48 12.59 -16.90
CA ARG A 101 -7.02 13.46 -15.85
C ARG A 101 -7.22 12.68 -14.57
N VAL A 102 -7.02 13.35 -13.45
CA VAL A 102 -7.30 12.83 -12.10
C VAL A 102 -8.36 13.70 -11.46
N PHE A 103 -9.38 13.07 -10.89
CA PHE A 103 -10.46 13.75 -10.17
C PHE A 103 -10.49 13.24 -8.73
N LEU A 104 -10.67 14.16 -7.81
CA LEU A 104 -10.85 13.86 -6.39
C LEU A 104 -12.17 14.48 -5.93
N GLU A 105 -13.08 13.65 -5.42
CA GLU A 105 -14.44 14.05 -5.03
C GLU A 105 -15.17 14.83 -6.14
N GLY A 106 -15.07 14.35 -7.39
CA GLY A 106 -15.68 14.94 -8.58
C GLY A 106 -14.99 16.19 -9.13
N ARG A 107 -13.96 16.71 -8.48
CA ARG A 107 -13.17 17.88 -8.90
C ARG A 107 -11.87 17.43 -9.56
N GLN A 108 -11.59 17.91 -10.76
CA GLN A 108 -10.30 17.67 -11.40
C GLN A 108 -9.18 18.34 -10.58
N VAL A 109 -8.14 17.55 -10.26
CA VAL A 109 -6.95 18.01 -9.57
C VAL A 109 -5.76 18.03 -10.50
N GLN A 110 -4.87 19.01 -10.28
CA GLN A 110 -3.58 19.09 -10.98
C GLN A 110 -2.49 18.84 -9.95
N VAL A 111 -1.77 17.74 -10.15
CA VAL A 111 -0.71 17.30 -9.25
C VAL A 111 0.61 17.33 -10.00
N HIS A 112 1.46 18.30 -9.66
CA HIS A 112 2.77 18.47 -10.28
C HIS A 112 3.90 17.94 -9.40
N HIS A 113 3.66 17.88 -8.09
CA HIS A 113 4.63 17.40 -7.11
C HIS A 113 3.91 16.61 -6.00
N PRO A 114 4.60 15.71 -5.29
CA PRO A 114 4.01 14.98 -4.16
C PRO A 114 3.37 15.89 -3.09
N ALA A 115 3.93 17.08 -2.88
CA ALA A 115 3.35 18.06 -1.96
C ALA A 115 1.95 18.55 -2.39
N ASP A 116 1.66 18.58 -3.69
CA ASP A 116 0.32 18.93 -4.20
C ASP A 116 -0.66 17.78 -3.95
N ALA A 117 -0.24 16.54 -4.21
CA ALA A 117 -1.01 15.33 -3.88
C ALA A 117 -1.40 15.31 -2.40
N MET A 118 -0.42 15.55 -1.52
CA MET A 118 -0.63 15.58 -0.07
C MET A 118 -1.63 16.65 0.37
N LYS A 119 -1.61 17.85 -0.22
CA LYS A 119 -2.59 18.93 0.05
C LYS A 119 -4.01 18.53 -0.37
N GLU A 120 -4.14 17.74 -1.41
CA GLU A 120 -5.42 17.23 -1.90
C GLU A 120 -5.90 16.02 -1.09
N GLY A 121 -5.05 15.40 -0.28
CA GLY A 121 -5.35 14.22 0.53
C GLY A 121 -5.02 12.90 -0.16
N LEU A 122 -4.17 12.91 -1.18
CA LEU A 122 -3.61 11.72 -1.83
C LEU A 122 -2.26 11.40 -1.20
N ILE A 123 -2.14 10.24 -0.57
CA ILE A 123 -0.91 9.82 0.14
C ILE A 123 -0.41 8.51 -0.46
N LEU A 124 0.85 8.50 -0.87
CA LEU A 124 1.55 7.30 -1.35
C LEU A 124 2.49 6.78 -0.27
N LEU A 125 2.30 5.53 0.12
CA LEU A 125 3.25 4.75 0.91
C LEU A 125 4.10 3.95 -0.10
N PRO A 126 5.40 4.24 -0.22
CA PRO A 126 6.25 3.66 -1.25
C PRO A 126 6.63 2.21 -0.92
N GLU A 127 7.04 1.47 -1.95
CA GLU A 127 7.52 0.10 -1.85
C GLU A 127 8.78 -0.01 -0.96
N ASP A 128 9.80 0.83 -1.22
CA ASP A 128 11.03 0.84 -0.42
C ASP A 128 10.94 1.85 0.73
N ARG A 129 10.33 1.41 1.84
CA ARG A 129 10.17 2.25 3.03
C ARG A 129 11.48 2.79 3.59
N GLN A 130 12.60 2.08 3.39
CA GLN A 130 13.90 2.47 3.95
C GLN A 130 14.58 3.57 3.16
N LYS A 131 14.37 3.62 1.84
CA LYS A 131 14.94 4.65 0.98
C LYS A 131 14.02 5.85 0.81
N GLU A 132 12.70 5.60 0.72
CA GLU A 132 11.72 6.59 0.31
C GLU A 132 10.72 6.96 1.41
N GLY A 133 10.43 6.01 2.31
CA GLY A 133 9.44 6.19 3.36
C GLY A 133 9.96 6.85 4.62
N LEU A 134 11.21 6.56 5.03
CA LEU A 134 11.78 6.93 6.33
C LEU A 134 13.17 7.54 6.20
N ILE A 135 13.50 8.44 7.12
CA ILE A 135 14.87 8.87 7.38
C ILE A 135 15.38 8.01 8.55
N LEU A 136 16.11 6.93 8.22
CA LEU A 136 16.48 5.89 9.18
C LEU A 136 17.32 6.40 10.36
N SER A 137 18.14 7.44 10.15
CA SER A 137 18.95 8.09 11.18
C SER A 137 18.19 9.07 12.07
N TRP A 138 16.89 9.27 11.82
CA TRP A 138 16.06 10.16 12.62
C TRP A 138 15.18 9.39 13.61
N GLY A 139 14.78 10.10 14.67
CA GLY A 139 13.79 9.61 15.63
C GLY A 139 12.43 9.40 14.98
N LEU A 140 11.64 8.49 15.56
CA LEU A 140 10.31 8.13 15.07
C LEU A 140 9.38 9.34 15.01
N GLY A 141 9.36 10.16 16.05
CA GLY A 141 8.52 11.35 16.12
C GLY A 141 8.75 12.30 14.94
N ARG A 142 10.01 12.59 14.62
CA ARG A 142 10.36 13.45 13.48
C ARG A 142 10.01 12.81 12.13
N ASN A 143 10.14 11.50 11.99
CA ASN A 143 9.68 10.80 10.77
C ASN A 143 8.18 10.96 10.58
N VAL A 144 7.39 10.80 11.63
CA VAL A 144 5.92 10.90 11.59
C VAL A 144 5.47 12.32 11.24
N THR A 145 6.07 13.34 11.86
CA THR A 145 5.61 14.73 11.73
C THR A 145 6.21 15.49 10.55
N LEU A 146 7.25 14.96 9.91
CA LEU A 146 7.96 15.61 8.81
C LEU A 146 7.04 16.18 7.72
N PRO A 147 6.03 15.47 7.20
CA PRO A 147 5.17 15.99 6.14
C PRO A 147 4.31 17.18 6.57
N VAL A 148 4.07 17.30 7.86
CA VAL A 148 3.18 18.31 8.47
C VAL A 148 3.92 19.22 9.43
N ILE A 149 5.23 19.29 9.37
CA ILE A 149 6.07 20.05 10.30
C ILE A 149 5.66 21.53 10.38
N SER A 150 5.15 22.09 9.29
CA SER A 150 4.62 23.46 9.25
C SER A 150 3.45 23.70 10.21
N LYS A 151 2.65 22.65 10.52
CA LYS A 151 1.55 22.74 11.51
C LYS A 151 2.08 22.97 12.95
N TYR A 152 3.33 22.62 13.19
CA TYR A 152 4.02 22.75 14.50
C TYR A 152 5.06 23.86 14.53
N ALA A 153 5.30 24.55 13.40
CA ALA A 153 6.28 25.60 13.28
C ALA A 153 5.62 26.98 13.45
N LYS A 154 6.21 27.83 14.28
CA LYS A 154 5.85 29.26 14.43
C LYS A 154 7.11 30.09 14.44
N ASN A 155 7.20 31.11 13.57
CA ASN A 155 8.37 32.00 13.48
C ASN A 155 9.71 31.23 13.37
N SER A 156 9.78 30.19 12.52
CA SER A 156 10.95 29.31 12.32
C SER A 156 11.34 28.42 13.52
N PHE A 157 10.55 28.37 14.57
CA PHE A 157 10.73 27.44 15.69
C PHE A 157 9.62 26.40 15.69
N THR A 158 9.97 25.16 15.98
CA THR A 158 8.99 24.06 16.15
C THR A 158 8.53 23.95 17.59
N ASP A 159 7.24 23.71 17.81
CA ASP A 159 6.70 23.32 19.10
C ASP A 159 6.99 21.83 19.35
N GLU A 160 8.18 21.56 19.87
CA GLU A 160 8.65 20.20 20.12
C GLU A 160 7.74 19.42 21.09
N LYS A 161 7.05 20.11 22.00
CA LYS A 161 6.14 19.44 22.93
C LYS A 161 4.91 18.91 22.20
N LYS A 162 4.29 19.75 21.39
CA LYS A 162 3.11 19.38 20.60
C LYS A 162 3.47 18.32 19.54
N GLU A 163 4.60 18.46 18.87
CA GLU A 163 5.13 17.49 17.92
C GLU A 163 5.29 16.11 18.56
N ARG A 164 5.86 16.05 19.77
CA ARG A 164 6.03 14.82 20.54
C ARG A 164 4.71 14.19 20.96
N GLU A 165 3.77 14.98 21.43
CA GLU A 165 2.46 14.49 21.86
C GLU A 165 1.71 13.86 20.68
N VAL A 166 1.66 14.54 19.54
CA VAL A 166 0.98 14.02 18.34
C VAL A 166 1.68 12.80 17.76
N SER A 167 3.01 12.84 17.63
CA SER A 167 3.74 11.68 17.11
C SER A 167 3.59 10.45 18.00
N LYS A 168 3.58 10.61 19.32
CA LYS A 168 3.32 9.51 20.26
C LYS A 168 1.92 8.91 20.03
N GLN A 169 0.90 9.74 19.94
CA GLN A 169 -0.48 9.35 19.68
C GLN A 169 -0.64 8.53 18.40
N LEU A 170 -0.01 9.00 17.29
CA LEU A 170 -0.07 8.34 16.00
C LEU A 170 0.69 7.00 15.98
N LEU A 171 1.82 6.90 16.68
CA LEU A 171 2.57 5.66 16.83
C LEU A 171 1.81 4.62 17.68
N GLU A 172 1.09 5.07 18.71
CA GLU A 172 0.20 4.23 19.51
C GLU A 172 -1.02 3.76 18.69
N GLU A 173 -1.60 4.62 17.86
CA GLU A 173 -2.74 4.28 16.99
C GLU A 173 -2.44 3.12 16.03
N VAL A 174 -1.20 3.01 15.55
CA VAL A 174 -0.77 1.90 14.68
C VAL A 174 -0.07 0.77 15.45
N ASP A 175 -0.14 0.78 16.78
CA ASP A 175 0.48 -0.22 17.65
C ASP A 175 1.97 -0.45 17.35
N THR A 176 2.73 0.63 17.17
CA THR A 176 4.18 0.55 16.94
C THR A 176 4.90 0.15 18.21
N LYS A 177 5.70 -0.92 18.15
CA LYS A 177 6.54 -1.36 19.26
C LYS A 177 7.79 -0.49 19.37
N ALA A 178 7.69 0.62 20.08
CA ALA A 178 8.78 1.55 20.35
C ALA A 178 8.77 1.94 21.84
N ILE A 179 9.94 2.20 22.40
CA ILE A 179 10.06 2.66 23.80
C ILE A 179 9.82 4.17 23.85
N SER A 180 10.29 4.88 22.83
CA SER A 180 10.26 6.33 22.78
C SER A 180 10.10 6.86 21.35
N VAL A 181 9.50 8.05 21.21
CA VAL A 181 9.47 8.79 19.93
C VAL A 181 10.86 9.21 19.45
N PHE A 182 11.87 9.12 20.32
CA PHE A 182 13.26 9.42 19.99
C PHE A 182 14.04 8.21 19.49
N ASP A 183 13.48 6.99 19.59
CA ASP A 183 14.11 5.80 19.05
C ASP A 183 14.36 6.00 17.55
N LEU A 184 15.53 5.56 17.07
CA LEU A 184 15.85 5.70 15.65
C LEU A 184 15.00 4.75 14.81
N ALA A 185 14.55 5.20 13.65
CA ALA A 185 13.80 4.35 12.73
C ALA A 185 14.62 3.12 12.27
N SER A 186 15.95 3.24 12.24
CA SER A 186 16.87 2.12 11.93
C SER A 186 16.89 1.01 12.99
N SER A 187 16.46 1.27 14.22
CA SER A 187 16.44 0.29 15.31
C SER A 187 15.21 -0.63 15.28
N LEU A 188 14.21 -0.30 14.47
CA LEU A 188 12.97 -1.05 14.39
C LEU A 188 13.03 -2.22 13.41
N SER A 189 12.24 -3.27 13.70
CA SER A 189 11.95 -4.34 12.72
C SER A 189 11.22 -3.80 11.49
N GLY A 190 11.28 -4.52 10.38
CA GLY A 190 10.62 -4.12 9.13
C GLY A 190 9.11 -3.83 9.29
N GLY A 191 8.40 -4.64 10.07
CA GLY A 191 6.98 -4.42 10.35
C GLY A 191 6.73 -3.14 11.15
N ASN A 192 7.55 -2.86 12.18
CA ASN A 192 7.42 -1.61 12.93
C ASN A 192 7.83 -0.39 12.09
N GLN A 193 8.83 -0.50 11.22
CA GLN A 193 9.15 0.56 10.24
C GLN A 193 7.94 0.87 9.34
N GLN A 194 7.25 -0.17 8.85
CA GLN A 194 6.04 0.01 8.03
C GLN A 194 4.93 0.73 8.81
N LYS A 195 4.71 0.37 10.06
CA LYS A 195 3.77 1.06 10.94
C LYS A 195 4.11 2.55 11.11
N VAL A 196 5.40 2.89 11.23
CA VAL A 196 5.84 4.31 11.26
C VAL A 196 5.50 5.04 9.96
N VAL A 197 5.65 4.39 8.80
CA VAL A 197 5.24 4.97 7.50
C VAL A 197 3.72 5.20 7.46
N VAL A 198 2.92 4.28 7.99
CA VAL A 198 1.47 4.50 8.11
C VAL A 198 1.15 5.63 9.11
N ALA A 199 1.81 5.68 10.27
CA ALA A 199 1.64 6.80 11.22
C ALA A 199 1.98 8.16 10.59
N LYS A 200 3.03 8.21 9.75
CA LYS A 200 3.40 9.38 8.96
C LYS A 200 2.31 9.81 7.97
N ALA A 201 1.59 8.83 7.38
CA ALA A 201 0.44 9.11 6.54
C ALA A 201 -0.73 9.68 7.39
N LEU A 202 -1.03 9.05 8.53
CA LEU A 202 -2.09 9.48 9.45
C LEU A 202 -1.90 10.91 10.01
N ALA A 203 -0.67 11.41 10.05
CA ALA A 203 -0.40 12.80 10.44
C ALA A 203 -1.02 13.83 9.49
N GLN A 204 -1.44 13.41 8.31
CA GLN A 204 -1.98 14.23 7.23
C GLN A 204 -3.49 14.10 7.12
N GLU A 205 -4.14 15.03 6.42
CA GLU A 205 -5.56 14.93 6.09
C GLU A 205 -5.72 14.06 4.85
N MET A 206 -5.96 12.77 5.05
CA MET A 206 -6.05 11.78 3.98
C MET A 206 -7.49 11.64 3.46
N LYS A 207 -7.60 11.37 2.16
CA LYS A 207 -8.83 10.89 1.51
C LYS A 207 -8.58 9.55 0.83
N VAL A 208 -7.43 9.44 0.18
CA VAL A 208 -6.98 8.23 -0.51
C VAL A 208 -5.58 7.86 -0.03
N VAL A 209 -5.41 6.62 0.39
CA VAL A 209 -4.13 6.05 0.78
C VAL A 209 -3.72 5.00 -0.24
N ILE A 210 -2.60 5.21 -0.89
CA ILE A 210 -2.02 4.28 -1.85
C ILE A 210 -0.90 3.55 -1.14
N MET A 211 -0.97 2.23 -1.09
CA MET A 211 0.00 1.37 -0.44
C MET A 211 0.66 0.48 -1.49
N ASP A 212 1.90 0.80 -1.84
CA ASP A 212 2.67 0.01 -2.80
C ASP A 212 3.51 -1.03 -2.06
N GLU A 213 3.20 -2.32 -2.29
CA GLU A 213 3.84 -3.49 -1.68
C GLU A 213 4.02 -3.35 -0.14
N PRO A 214 2.96 -3.02 0.62
CA PRO A 214 3.08 -2.59 2.02
C PRO A 214 3.64 -3.65 2.96
N THR A 215 3.61 -4.91 2.57
CA THR A 215 4.08 -6.05 3.38
C THR A 215 5.40 -6.64 2.89
N LYS A 216 6.03 -6.03 1.89
CA LYS A 216 7.32 -6.50 1.36
C LYS A 216 8.42 -6.45 2.41
N GLY A 217 9.10 -7.60 2.60
CA GLY A 217 10.17 -7.71 3.59
C GLY A 217 9.70 -7.60 5.06
N VAL A 218 8.44 -7.97 5.32
CA VAL A 218 7.80 -7.98 6.64
C VAL A 218 7.51 -9.43 7.03
N ASP A 219 7.69 -9.77 8.30
CA ASP A 219 7.36 -11.09 8.81
C ASP A 219 5.84 -11.35 8.85
N VAL A 220 5.45 -12.64 8.92
CA VAL A 220 4.05 -13.06 8.82
C VAL A 220 3.16 -12.44 9.91
N GLY A 221 3.69 -12.26 11.11
CA GLY A 221 2.93 -11.66 12.22
C GLY A 221 2.67 -10.18 11.99
N ALA A 222 3.68 -9.47 11.53
CA ALA A 222 3.56 -8.04 11.23
C ALA A 222 2.72 -7.79 9.96
N LYS A 223 2.71 -8.72 8.96
CA LYS A 223 1.78 -8.63 7.81
C LYS A 223 0.32 -8.57 8.28
N ALA A 224 -0.08 -9.49 9.17
CA ALA A 224 -1.45 -9.49 9.71
C ALA A 224 -1.80 -8.18 10.43
N GLU A 225 -0.84 -7.58 11.14
CA GLU A 225 -1.03 -6.28 11.80
C GLU A 225 -1.22 -5.14 10.78
N ILE A 226 -0.48 -5.15 9.66
CA ILE A 226 -0.64 -4.18 8.56
C ILE A 226 -2.01 -4.35 7.89
N TYR A 227 -2.47 -5.57 7.66
CA TYR A 227 -3.81 -5.83 7.10
C TYR A 227 -4.91 -5.35 8.05
N GLN A 228 -4.74 -5.53 9.37
CA GLN A 228 -5.67 -4.97 10.35
C GLN A 228 -5.74 -3.45 10.26
N ILE A 229 -4.59 -2.77 10.17
CA ILE A 229 -4.53 -1.31 9.99
C ILE A 229 -5.25 -0.88 8.70
N MET A 230 -5.05 -1.57 7.57
CA MET A 230 -5.79 -1.29 6.34
C MET A 230 -7.31 -1.43 6.53
N GLY A 231 -7.75 -2.50 7.20
CA GLY A 231 -9.16 -2.70 7.52
C GLY A 231 -9.74 -1.57 8.38
N ASP A 232 -9.00 -1.14 9.40
CA ASP A 232 -9.41 -0.05 10.28
C ASP A 232 -9.47 1.30 9.56
N LEU A 233 -8.57 1.55 8.62
CA LEU A 233 -8.60 2.73 7.75
C LEU A 233 -9.83 2.72 6.83
N ALA A 234 -10.15 1.57 6.23
CA ALA A 234 -11.35 1.41 5.41
C ALA A 234 -12.64 1.65 6.23
N LEU A 235 -12.71 1.13 7.47
CA LEU A 235 -13.81 1.38 8.41
C LEU A 235 -13.96 2.86 8.76
N LYS A 236 -12.86 3.61 8.84
CA LYS A 236 -12.86 5.07 9.05
C LYS A 236 -13.29 5.84 7.78
N GLY A 237 -13.53 5.14 6.66
CA GLY A 237 -13.98 5.72 5.41
C GLY A 237 -12.88 6.17 4.46
N TYR A 238 -11.61 5.87 4.74
CA TYR A 238 -10.53 6.14 3.78
C TYR A 238 -10.65 5.22 2.57
N ALA A 239 -10.42 5.75 1.37
CA ALA A 239 -10.27 4.97 0.16
C ALA A 239 -8.82 4.45 0.08
N ILE A 240 -8.65 3.16 -0.22
CA ILE A 240 -7.33 2.53 -0.22
C ILE A 240 -7.08 1.92 -1.60
N ILE A 241 -5.89 2.18 -2.17
CA ILE A 241 -5.37 1.43 -3.32
C ILE A 241 -4.25 0.54 -2.78
N LEU A 242 -4.45 -0.78 -2.87
CA LEU A 242 -3.47 -1.78 -2.49
C LEU A 242 -2.78 -2.31 -3.75
N ILE A 243 -1.50 -2.04 -3.89
CA ILE A 243 -0.65 -2.67 -4.91
C ILE A 243 0.09 -3.81 -4.23
N SER A 244 -0.04 -5.01 -4.77
CA SER A 244 0.71 -6.17 -4.29
C SER A 244 1.00 -7.17 -5.41
N SER A 245 2.17 -7.76 -5.33
CA SER A 245 2.58 -8.92 -6.13
C SER A 245 2.16 -10.25 -5.49
N GLU A 246 1.76 -10.22 -4.21
CA GLU A 246 1.29 -11.39 -3.48
C GLU A 246 -0.21 -11.63 -3.74
N MET A 247 -0.52 -12.64 -4.56
CA MET A 247 -1.90 -12.97 -4.93
C MET A 247 -2.83 -13.20 -3.72
N PRO A 248 -2.40 -13.90 -2.64
CA PRO A 248 -3.24 -14.07 -1.45
C PRO A 248 -3.61 -12.75 -0.77
N GLU A 249 -2.72 -11.74 -0.80
CA GLU A 249 -2.96 -10.42 -0.23
C GLU A 249 -4.04 -9.68 -1.01
N ILE A 250 -3.93 -9.64 -2.34
CA ILE A 250 -4.93 -9.04 -3.23
C ILE A 250 -6.30 -9.69 -3.05
N LEU A 251 -6.38 -11.02 -3.08
CA LEU A 251 -7.63 -11.78 -2.92
C LEU A 251 -8.22 -11.62 -1.50
N GLY A 252 -7.36 -11.59 -0.48
CA GLY A 252 -7.79 -11.50 0.92
C GLY A 252 -8.29 -10.12 1.31
N MET A 253 -7.66 -9.05 0.83
CA MET A 253 -7.89 -7.70 1.31
C MET A 253 -8.74 -6.82 0.39
N SER A 254 -8.82 -7.10 -0.92
CA SER A 254 -9.51 -6.20 -1.85
C SER A 254 -11.03 -6.41 -1.90
N ASP A 255 -11.79 -5.34 -2.12
CA ASP A 255 -13.22 -5.37 -2.45
C ASP A 255 -13.43 -5.56 -3.94
N ARG A 256 -12.55 -4.96 -4.73
CA ARG A 256 -12.52 -4.98 -6.18
C ARG A 256 -11.05 -4.97 -6.61
N ILE A 257 -10.77 -5.59 -7.76
CA ILE A 257 -9.41 -5.77 -8.25
C ILE A 257 -9.35 -5.27 -9.68
N VAL A 258 -8.45 -4.32 -9.94
CA VAL A 258 -8.07 -3.89 -11.28
C VAL A 258 -6.79 -4.62 -11.66
N VAL A 259 -6.81 -5.30 -12.80
CA VAL A 259 -5.66 -6.04 -13.31
C VAL A 259 -5.00 -5.26 -14.43
N MET A 260 -3.69 -5.07 -14.31
CA MET A 260 -2.87 -4.43 -15.34
C MET A 260 -2.06 -5.46 -16.13
N CYS A 261 -1.99 -5.26 -17.44
CA CYS A 261 -1.15 -6.01 -18.35
C CYS A 261 -0.48 -5.07 -19.34
N ASN A 262 0.85 -5.13 -19.46
CA ASN A 262 1.63 -4.33 -20.43
C ASN A 262 1.28 -2.83 -20.41
N GLY A 263 1.16 -2.25 -19.23
CA GLY A 263 0.88 -0.82 -19.04
C GLY A 263 -0.57 -0.42 -19.32
N LYS A 264 -1.53 -1.34 -19.38
CA LYS A 264 -2.95 -1.06 -19.58
C LYS A 264 -3.80 -1.80 -18.56
N VAL A 265 -4.98 -1.30 -18.29
CA VAL A 265 -6.01 -2.06 -17.56
C VAL A 265 -6.55 -3.14 -18.50
N SER A 266 -6.36 -4.40 -18.14
CA SER A 266 -6.86 -5.57 -18.89
C SER A 266 -8.24 -6.02 -18.42
N GLY A 267 -8.61 -5.74 -17.18
CA GLY A 267 -9.92 -6.07 -16.64
C GLY A 267 -10.09 -5.67 -15.18
N GLU A 268 -11.32 -5.83 -14.73
CA GLU A 268 -11.73 -5.56 -13.35
C GLU A 268 -12.56 -6.73 -12.83
N LEU A 269 -12.29 -7.16 -11.59
CA LEU A 269 -12.97 -8.26 -10.93
C LEU A 269 -13.53 -7.79 -9.58
N LYS A 270 -14.74 -8.21 -9.26
CA LYS A 270 -15.29 -8.06 -7.91
C LYS A 270 -14.74 -9.16 -7.01
N ARG A 271 -14.66 -8.91 -5.70
CA ARG A 271 -14.16 -9.89 -4.72
C ARG A 271 -14.76 -11.29 -4.87
N GLY A 272 -16.07 -11.41 -5.10
CA GLY A 272 -16.74 -12.71 -5.25
C GLY A 272 -16.45 -13.45 -6.55
N GLU A 273 -15.89 -12.76 -7.54
CA GLU A 273 -15.55 -13.29 -8.87
C GLU A 273 -14.05 -13.52 -9.04
N ALA A 274 -13.25 -12.94 -8.15
CA ALA A 274 -11.80 -12.95 -8.21
C ALA A 274 -11.25 -14.31 -7.76
N THR A 275 -10.56 -14.98 -8.66
CA THR A 275 -9.73 -16.15 -8.38
C THR A 275 -8.32 -15.90 -8.88
N GLN A 276 -7.37 -16.69 -8.40
CA GLN A 276 -5.99 -16.58 -8.87
C GLN A 276 -5.90 -16.80 -10.39
N GLU A 277 -6.67 -17.77 -10.91
CA GLU A 277 -6.73 -18.10 -12.33
C GLU A 277 -7.28 -16.93 -13.15
N ALA A 278 -8.41 -16.32 -12.72
CA ALA A 278 -9.02 -15.19 -13.42
C ALA A 278 -8.09 -13.96 -13.45
N ILE A 279 -7.38 -13.68 -12.36
CA ILE A 279 -6.40 -12.59 -12.32
C ILE A 279 -5.22 -12.89 -13.25
N LEU A 280 -4.70 -14.13 -13.26
CA LEU A 280 -3.58 -14.52 -14.13
C LEU A 280 -3.99 -14.48 -15.60
N GLU A 281 -5.20 -14.92 -15.95
CA GLU A 281 -5.72 -14.83 -17.31
C GLU A 281 -5.70 -13.38 -17.82
N LEU A 282 -6.25 -12.43 -17.05
CA LEU A 282 -6.22 -11.01 -17.37
C LEU A 282 -4.78 -10.44 -17.41
N ALA A 283 -3.92 -10.86 -16.49
CA ALA A 283 -2.54 -10.39 -16.43
C ALA A 283 -1.65 -10.92 -17.56
N MET A 284 -2.06 -12.01 -18.21
CA MET A 284 -1.36 -12.65 -19.32
C MET A 284 -2.02 -12.41 -20.67
N GLU A 285 -3.09 -11.61 -20.72
CA GLU A 285 -3.83 -11.39 -21.95
C GLU A 285 -2.88 -10.90 -23.05
N LYS A 286 -2.75 -11.70 -24.10
CA LYS A 286 -1.87 -11.39 -25.22
C LYS A 286 -2.44 -10.16 -25.92
N SER A 287 -1.72 -9.05 -25.86
CA SER A 287 -1.93 -7.95 -26.82
C SER A 287 -2.07 -8.56 -28.20
N ALA A 288 -3.20 -8.33 -28.88
CA ALA A 288 -3.36 -8.79 -30.26
C ALA A 288 -2.10 -8.44 -31.05
N PRO A 289 -1.53 -9.37 -31.82
CA PRO A 289 -0.29 -9.12 -32.54
C PRO A 289 -0.48 -7.86 -33.39
N VAL A 290 0.40 -6.90 -33.23
CA VAL A 290 0.49 -5.75 -34.14
C VAL A 290 0.63 -6.35 -35.53
N GLN A 291 -0.36 -6.18 -36.38
CA GLN A 291 -0.24 -6.52 -37.80
C GLN A 291 0.90 -5.64 -38.33
N GLU A 292 2.07 -6.23 -38.49
CA GLU A 292 3.13 -5.63 -39.29
C GLU A 292 2.53 -5.42 -40.69
N GLY A 293 2.26 -4.17 -41.00
CA GLY A 293 1.87 -3.77 -42.35
C GLY A 293 2.95 -4.21 -43.32
N VAL A 294 2.59 -5.21 -44.13
CA VAL A 294 3.41 -5.62 -45.28
C VAL A 294 3.61 -4.38 -46.14
N ALA A 295 4.79 -3.81 -46.07
CA ALA A 295 5.25 -2.83 -47.06
C ALA A 295 5.41 -3.58 -48.39
N ASN A 296 4.37 -3.55 -49.22
CA ASN A 296 4.51 -3.93 -50.60
C ASN A 296 5.34 -2.85 -51.32
N ASN A 297 6.59 -3.18 -51.60
CA ASN A 297 7.37 -2.53 -52.64
C ASN A 297 6.74 -2.74 -53.99
N VAL A 298 6.45 -1.67 -54.68
CA VAL A 298 6.55 -1.54 -56.14
C VAL A 298 7.27 -0.20 -56.43
#